data_068baf819c91c91356fd6af9fb3f0043
#
_entry.id   068baf819c91c91356fd6af9fb3f0043
#
_cell.length_a   1.000
_cell.length_b   1.000
_cell.length_c   1.000
_cell.angle_alpha   90.00
_cell.angle_beta   90.00
_cell.angle_gamma   90.00
#
_symmetry.space_group_name_H-M   'P 1'
#
loop_
_entity.id
_entity.type
_entity.pdbx_description
1 polymer ?
#
loop_
_entity_poly.entity_id
_entity_poly.type
_entity_poly.pdbx_seq_one_letter_code
_entity_poly.pdbx_strand_id
1 'polypeptide(L)'
;VHAVYHGKLRENVILLESKNAKDLAGNIYRLLEVLTGEDYAQFEVYLSVRKECEASIRKLTEQNGITNYKIVYYESRKYYRLLATAKYLVEDTSFPEKFIKRKDQIYLNTWHGTPLKLMGRDEALGAYAIGNVQKNFFCADYLLYPNEYMKEKMFSAYMLDELYKG
;
A
#
# COMPACT_ATOMS: atom_id res chain seq x y z
N VAL A 1 14.69 6.10 13.74
CA VAL A 1 13.59 6.57 12.85
C VAL A 1 13.97 7.90 12.21
N HIS A 2 14.39 8.91 12.97
CA HIS A 2 14.70 10.27 12.45
C HIS A 2 15.76 10.28 11.33
N ALA A 3 16.86 9.57 11.48
CA ALA A 3 17.94 9.52 10.49
C ALA A 3 17.55 8.89 9.14
N VAL A 4 16.55 8.01 9.10
CA VAL A 4 16.07 7.35 7.89
C VAL A 4 15.21 8.30 7.05
N TYR A 5 14.45 9.18 7.67
CA TYR A 5 13.60 10.15 6.98
C TYR A 5 14.38 11.31 6.35
N HIS A 6 15.63 11.53 6.73
CA HIS A 6 16.52 12.52 6.11
C HIS A 6 17.36 11.95 4.96
N GLY A 7 17.27 10.64 4.70
CA GLY A 7 17.94 10.00 3.56
C GLY A 7 17.41 10.49 2.22
N LYS A 8 18.24 10.41 1.18
CA LYS A 8 17.82 10.74 -0.20
C LYS A 8 16.74 9.76 -0.67
N LEU A 9 15.71 10.26 -1.38
CA LEU A 9 14.74 9.40 -2.04
C LEU A 9 15.41 8.60 -3.16
N ARG A 10 14.93 7.39 -3.35
CA ARG A 10 15.35 6.48 -4.40
C ARG A 10 14.29 6.54 -5.51
N GLU A 11 14.55 7.36 -6.52
CA GLU A 11 13.60 7.74 -7.56
C GLU A 11 13.08 6.55 -8.40
N ASN A 12 13.83 5.45 -8.44
CA ASN A 12 13.48 4.23 -9.18
C ASN A 12 12.97 3.09 -8.30
N VAL A 13 12.61 3.34 -7.04
CA VAL A 13 12.16 2.30 -6.11
C VAL A 13 10.67 2.35 -5.91
N ILE A 14 10.02 1.19 -6.08
CA ILE A 14 8.61 0.96 -5.84
C ILE A 14 8.48 -0.02 -4.67
N LEU A 15 7.69 0.31 -3.66
CA LEU A 15 7.29 -0.60 -2.59
C LEU A 15 5.81 -0.94 -2.75
N LEU A 16 5.54 -2.23 -2.94
CA LEU A 16 4.19 -2.80 -3.01
C LEU A 16 3.86 -3.52 -1.71
N GLU A 17 2.63 -3.34 -1.23
CA GLU A 17 2.10 -4.08 -0.09
C GLU A 17 0.64 -4.48 -0.34
N SER A 18 0.31 -5.76 -0.15
CA SER A 18 -1.05 -6.28 -0.28
C SER A 18 -1.51 -6.90 1.03
N LYS A 19 -2.75 -6.58 1.42
CA LYS A 19 -3.43 -7.16 2.60
C LYS A 19 -2.57 -7.18 3.87
N ASN A 20 -1.93 -6.05 4.19
CA ASN A 20 -0.99 -5.93 5.30
C ASN A 20 0.15 -6.98 5.25
N ALA A 21 0.67 -7.22 4.06
CA ALA A 21 1.75 -8.17 3.75
C ALA A 21 1.42 -9.65 4.04
N LYS A 22 0.13 -10.00 4.20
CA LYS A 22 -0.33 -11.37 4.48
C LYS A 22 -0.62 -12.19 3.24
N ASP A 23 -0.88 -11.55 2.13
CA ASP A 23 -1.29 -12.19 0.88
C ASP A 23 -0.86 -11.32 -0.31
N LEU A 24 -0.96 -11.85 -1.52
CA LEU A 24 -0.74 -11.14 -2.76
C LEU A 24 -1.96 -11.36 -3.67
N ALA A 25 -2.79 -10.35 -3.82
CA ALA A 25 -4.04 -10.47 -4.56
C ALA A 25 -4.47 -9.15 -5.23
N GLY A 26 -5.54 -9.21 -6.01
CA GLY A 26 -6.23 -8.04 -6.57
C GLY A 26 -5.33 -7.11 -7.38
N ASN A 27 -5.46 -5.82 -7.12
CA ASN A 27 -4.73 -4.79 -7.86
C ASN A 27 -3.21 -4.87 -7.65
N ILE A 28 -2.77 -5.18 -6.43
CA ILE A 28 -1.33 -5.29 -6.13
C ILE A 28 -0.68 -6.46 -6.87
N TYR A 29 -1.38 -7.60 -6.99
CA TYR A 29 -0.92 -8.72 -7.81
C TYR A 29 -0.71 -8.30 -9.26
N ARG A 30 -1.71 -7.62 -9.86
CA ARG A 30 -1.63 -7.15 -11.25
C ARG A 30 -0.55 -6.09 -11.45
N LEU A 31 -0.40 -5.19 -10.51
CA LEU A 31 0.68 -4.21 -10.56
C LEU A 31 2.07 -4.87 -10.45
N LEU A 32 2.23 -5.88 -9.59
CA LEU A 32 3.49 -6.62 -9.51
C LEU A 32 3.81 -7.30 -10.85
N GLU A 33 2.83 -7.99 -11.45
CA GLU A 33 2.97 -8.64 -12.75
C GLU A 33 3.44 -7.67 -13.84
N VAL A 34 2.80 -6.51 -13.94
CA VAL A 34 3.14 -5.47 -14.94
C VAL A 34 4.50 -4.84 -14.65
N LEU A 35 4.74 -4.42 -13.42
CA LEU A 35 5.96 -3.70 -13.03
C LEU A 35 7.23 -4.56 -13.05
N THR A 36 7.10 -5.88 -13.11
CA THR A 36 8.23 -6.80 -13.26
C THR A 36 8.54 -7.16 -14.71
N GLY A 37 7.75 -6.66 -15.66
CA GLY A 37 7.96 -6.79 -17.10
C GLY A 37 9.11 -5.91 -17.62
N GLU A 38 9.51 -6.18 -18.85
CA GLU A 38 10.66 -5.51 -19.51
C GLU A 38 10.51 -3.99 -19.61
N ASP A 39 9.29 -3.50 -19.85
CA ASP A 39 8.99 -2.06 -19.99
C ASP A 39 9.28 -1.26 -18.72
N TYR A 40 9.38 -1.94 -17.57
CA TYR A 40 9.61 -1.35 -16.26
C TYR A 40 10.96 -1.73 -15.63
N ALA A 41 11.89 -2.29 -16.42
CA ALA A 41 13.18 -2.78 -15.94
C ALA A 41 14.05 -1.71 -15.23
N GLN A 42 13.77 -0.42 -15.44
CA GLN A 42 14.44 0.68 -14.74
C GLN A 42 14.04 0.79 -13.26
N PHE A 43 12.96 0.13 -12.83
CA PHE A 43 12.50 0.17 -11.44
C PHE A 43 12.98 -1.02 -10.62
N GLU A 44 13.32 -0.76 -9.38
CA GLU A 44 13.49 -1.77 -8.36
C GLU A 44 12.16 -1.98 -7.62
N VAL A 45 11.51 -3.10 -7.89
CA VAL A 45 10.23 -3.45 -7.26
C VAL A 45 10.45 -4.28 -6.00
N TYR A 46 9.94 -3.80 -4.88
CA TYR A 46 9.93 -4.52 -3.61
C TYR A 46 8.49 -4.90 -3.26
N LEU A 47 8.29 -6.15 -2.87
CA LEU A 47 7.04 -6.65 -2.31
C LEU A 47 7.20 -6.86 -0.79
N SER A 48 6.35 -6.22 -0.01
CA SER A 48 6.27 -6.43 1.44
C SER A 48 5.56 -7.75 1.73
N VAL A 49 6.16 -8.60 2.56
CA VAL A 49 5.65 -9.94 2.85
C VAL A 49 5.91 -10.28 4.33
N ARG A 50 4.95 -10.90 4.99
CA ARG A 50 5.19 -11.52 6.30
C ARG A 50 5.95 -12.83 6.11
N LYS A 51 6.88 -13.13 7.02
CA LYS A 51 7.76 -14.31 6.91
C LYS A 51 6.97 -15.60 6.73
N GLU A 52 5.90 -15.75 7.48
CA GLU A 52 5.02 -16.91 7.44
C GLU A 52 4.25 -17.08 6.11
N CYS A 53 4.13 -16.00 5.33
CA CYS A 53 3.41 -16.00 4.05
C CYS A 53 4.35 -16.09 2.83
N GLU A 54 5.67 -16.01 3.03
CA GLU A 54 6.64 -15.96 1.92
C GLU A 54 6.52 -17.16 0.98
N ALA A 55 6.42 -18.38 1.54
CA ALA A 55 6.39 -19.62 0.73
C ALA A 55 5.17 -19.66 -0.22
N SER A 56 4.00 -19.27 0.26
CA SER A 56 2.78 -19.24 -0.55
C SER A 56 2.84 -18.18 -1.63
N ILE A 57 3.37 -16.98 -1.30
CA ILE A 57 3.51 -15.88 -2.26
C ILE A 57 4.54 -16.22 -3.33
N ARG A 58 5.70 -16.78 -2.98
CA ARG A 58 6.69 -17.26 -3.96
C ARG A 58 6.12 -18.32 -4.90
N LYS A 59 5.42 -19.30 -4.37
CA LYS A 59 4.76 -20.32 -5.18
C LYS A 59 3.79 -19.69 -6.19
N LEU A 60 2.98 -18.74 -5.75
CA LEU A 60 2.05 -18.03 -6.63
C LEU A 60 2.77 -17.26 -7.75
N THR A 61 3.81 -16.51 -7.42
CA THR A 61 4.56 -15.71 -8.38
C THR A 61 5.36 -16.57 -9.36
N GLU A 62 5.99 -17.63 -8.90
CA GLU A 62 6.72 -18.60 -9.73
C GLU A 62 5.80 -19.31 -10.72
N GLN A 63 4.61 -19.75 -10.28
CA GLN A 63 3.61 -20.38 -11.15
C GLN A 63 3.11 -19.44 -12.26
N ASN A 64 3.20 -18.14 -12.06
CA ASN A 64 2.76 -17.13 -13.03
C ASN A 64 3.95 -16.42 -13.72
N GLY A 65 5.18 -16.92 -13.57
CA GLY A 65 6.36 -16.36 -14.24
C GLY A 65 6.81 -14.98 -13.74
N ILE A 66 6.34 -14.55 -12.56
CA ILE A 66 6.69 -13.24 -11.98
C ILE A 66 7.98 -13.41 -11.16
N THR A 67 9.11 -12.91 -11.66
CA THR A 67 10.42 -13.18 -11.07
C THR A 67 11.24 -11.94 -10.70
N ASN A 68 11.06 -10.84 -11.40
CA ASN A 68 11.90 -9.64 -11.26
C ASN A 68 11.44 -8.71 -10.14
N TYR A 69 11.35 -9.22 -8.90
CA TYR A 69 11.03 -8.43 -7.71
C TYR A 69 11.87 -8.87 -6.50
N LYS A 70 11.90 -8.04 -5.47
CA LYS A 70 12.64 -8.29 -4.22
C LYS A 70 11.67 -8.35 -3.04
N ILE A 71 11.77 -9.37 -2.21
CA ILE A 71 10.99 -9.44 -0.96
C ILE A 71 11.64 -8.56 0.12
N VAL A 72 10.78 -7.86 0.85
CA VAL A 72 11.11 -7.22 2.11
C VAL A 72 10.15 -7.68 3.19
N TYR A 73 10.66 -8.07 4.36
CA TYR A 73 9.80 -8.52 5.45
C TYR A 73 9.12 -7.36 6.14
N TYR A 74 7.80 -7.46 6.26
CA TYR A 74 6.95 -6.51 6.94
C TYR A 74 7.49 -6.15 8.33
N GLU A 75 7.42 -4.88 8.68
CA GLU A 75 7.92 -4.31 9.94
C GLU A 75 9.42 -4.53 10.26
N SER A 76 10.21 -5.06 9.32
CA SER A 76 11.66 -5.14 9.47
C SER A 76 12.33 -3.76 9.38
N ARG A 77 13.58 -3.65 9.84
CA ARG A 77 14.38 -2.42 9.67
C ARG A 77 14.50 -2.01 8.18
N LYS A 78 14.62 -2.98 7.27
CA LYS A 78 14.68 -2.74 5.82
C LYS A 78 13.35 -2.20 5.30
N TYR A 79 12.22 -2.74 5.78
CA TYR A 79 10.88 -2.28 5.43
C TYR A 79 10.68 -0.81 5.79
N TYR A 80 10.95 -0.43 7.04
CA TYR A 80 10.82 0.97 7.46
C TYR A 80 11.78 1.91 6.72
N ARG A 81 12.97 1.41 6.33
CA ARG A 81 13.87 2.16 5.47
C ARG A 81 13.27 2.38 4.08
N LEU A 82 12.66 1.35 3.49
CA LEU A 82 11.97 1.47 2.19
C LEU A 82 10.78 2.40 2.27
N LEU A 83 9.92 2.29 3.29
CA LEU A 83 8.83 3.23 3.52
C LEU A 83 9.31 4.69 3.55
N ALA A 84 10.50 4.94 4.10
CA ALA A 84 11.06 6.30 4.19
C ALA A 84 11.81 6.76 2.93
N THR A 85 12.25 5.85 2.05
CA THR A 85 13.17 6.19 0.95
C THR A 85 12.69 5.79 -0.45
N ALA A 86 11.72 4.90 -0.58
CA ALA A 86 11.12 4.58 -1.87
C ALA A 86 10.35 5.79 -2.42
N LYS A 87 10.50 6.05 -3.71
CA LYS A 87 9.75 7.12 -4.40
C LYS A 87 8.27 6.78 -4.48
N TYR A 88 7.95 5.54 -4.84
CA TYR A 88 6.59 5.08 -5.07
C TYR A 88 6.18 4.10 -3.98
N LEU A 89 5.06 4.39 -3.36
CA LEU A 89 4.44 3.56 -2.33
C LEU A 89 3.06 3.16 -2.83
N VAL A 90 2.80 1.86 -2.90
CA VAL A 90 1.52 1.34 -3.38
C VAL A 90 1.02 0.26 -2.44
N GLU A 91 -0.22 0.40 -2.00
CA GLU A 91 -0.83 -0.60 -1.12
C GLU A 91 -2.37 -0.64 -1.29
N ASP A 92 -3.01 -1.65 -0.72
CA ASP A 92 -4.45 -1.88 -0.83
C ASP A 92 -5.22 -1.83 0.50
N THR A 93 -4.53 -1.54 1.60
CA THR A 93 -5.13 -1.46 2.94
C THR A 93 -4.67 -0.20 3.70
N SER A 94 -3.61 -0.33 4.50
CA SER A 94 -2.96 0.80 5.18
C SER A 94 -1.54 0.44 5.64
N PHE A 95 -0.59 1.32 5.44
CA PHE A 95 0.74 1.22 6.06
C PHE A 95 0.65 1.35 7.59
N PRO A 96 1.64 0.83 8.35
CA PRO A 96 1.63 0.90 9.81
C PRO A 96 1.48 2.31 10.36
N GLU A 97 1.00 2.43 11.60
CA GLU A 97 0.81 3.72 12.30
C GLU A 97 2.06 4.61 12.31
N LYS A 98 3.26 4.00 12.34
CA LYS A 98 4.54 4.71 12.32
C LYS A 98 4.93 5.27 10.95
N PHE A 99 4.14 4.99 9.91
CA PHE A 99 4.38 5.52 8.58
C PHE A 99 4.12 7.04 8.56
N ILE A 100 5.06 7.77 7.97
CA ILE A 100 4.94 9.20 7.67
C ILE A 100 5.37 9.38 6.22
N LYS A 101 4.45 9.82 5.37
CA LYS A 101 4.75 10.13 3.98
C LYS A 101 5.63 11.38 3.87
N ARG A 102 6.65 11.32 3.05
CA ARG A 102 7.47 12.48 2.69
C ARG A 102 6.83 13.23 1.53
N LYS A 103 7.06 14.55 1.47
CA LYS A 103 6.48 15.44 0.44
C LYS A 103 6.71 14.93 -0.99
N ASP A 104 7.91 14.42 -1.27
CA ASP A 104 8.31 14.02 -2.63
C ASP A 104 8.04 12.54 -2.94
N GLN A 105 7.44 11.79 -2.03
CA GLN A 105 6.95 10.43 -2.30
C GLN A 105 5.60 10.49 -3.00
N ILE A 106 5.35 9.52 -3.86
CA ILE A 106 4.05 9.30 -4.51
C ILE A 106 3.42 8.06 -3.86
N TYR A 107 2.24 8.25 -3.27
CA TYR A 107 1.51 7.20 -2.59
C TYR A 107 0.17 6.93 -3.28
N LEU A 108 0.02 5.72 -3.78
CA LEU A 108 -1.20 5.19 -4.37
C LEU A 108 -1.82 4.16 -3.43
N ASN A 109 -3.06 4.39 -3.00
CA ASN A 109 -3.88 3.37 -2.36
C ASN A 109 -4.91 2.85 -3.36
N THR A 110 -4.85 1.54 -3.67
CA THR A 110 -5.73 0.92 -4.65
C THR A 110 -7.03 0.40 -4.06
N TRP A 111 -7.12 0.38 -2.72
CA TRP A 111 -8.16 -0.33 -1.99
C TRP A 111 -8.27 -1.81 -2.42
N HIS A 112 -9.26 -2.54 -1.95
CA HIS A 112 -9.33 -3.99 -2.17
C HIS A 112 -10.74 -4.53 -2.40
N GLY A 113 -11.68 -3.68 -2.77
CA GLY A 113 -13.03 -4.10 -3.19
C GLY A 113 -14.17 -3.29 -2.60
N THR A 114 -15.38 -3.61 -3.03
CA THR A 114 -16.61 -2.98 -2.55
C THR A 114 -16.95 -3.47 -1.15
N PRO A 115 -17.26 -2.59 -0.20
CA PRO A 115 -17.59 -2.99 1.16
C PRO A 115 -18.91 -3.75 1.19
N LEU A 116 -18.87 -4.91 1.83
CA LEU A 116 -20.07 -5.73 2.16
C LEU A 116 -20.50 -5.54 3.62
N LYS A 117 -19.71 -4.83 4.39
CA LYS A 117 -19.92 -4.57 5.83
C LYS A 117 -19.82 -3.07 6.08
N LEU A 118 -20.31 -2.65 7.23
CA LEU A 118 -20.05 -1.31 7.75
C LEU A 118 -18.53 -1.09 7.90
N MET A 119 -18.08 0.13 7.64
CA MET A 119 -16.67 0.51 7.68
C MET A 119 -16.49 1.78 8.50
N GLY A 120 -15.28 1.96 9.02
CA GLY A 120 -14.88 3.21 9.64
C GLY A 120 -15.82 3.62 10.79
N ARG A 121 -16.34 4.83 10.75
CA ARG A 121 -17.24 5.36 11.78
C ARG A 121 -18.60 4.65 11.89
N ASP A 122 -18.97 3.90 10.85
CA ASP A 122 -20.24 3.19 10.82
C ASP A 122 -20.15 1.81 11.53
N GLU A 123 -18.96 1.38 11.91
CA GLU A 123 -18.75 0.18 12.74
C GLU A 123 -19.16 0.44 14.19
N ALA A 124 -19.38 -0.65 14.96
CA ALA A 124 -19.79 -0.58 16.35
C ALA A 124 -18.82 0.22 17.25
N LEU A 125 -17.54 0.27 16.92
CA LEU A 125 -16.53 1.07 17.60
C LEU A 125 -16.54 2.56 17.19
N GLY A 126 -17.35 2.93 16.20
CA GLY A 126 -17.54 4.30 15.75
C GLY A 126 -16.21 4.96 15.33
N ALA A 127 -16.04 6.24 15.70
CA ALA A 127 -14.88 7.03 15.33
C ALA A 127 -13.52 6.42 15.76
N TYR A 128 -13.50 5.56 16.75
CA TYR A 128 -12.27 4.87 17.18
C TYR A 128 -11.78 3.81 16.17
N ALA A 129 -12.68 3.29 15.32
CA ALA A 129 -12.31 2.33 14.28
C ALA A 129 -11.61 2.96 13.06
N ILE A 130 -11.66 4.28 12.93
CA ILE A 130 -11.11 5.01 11.76
C ILE A 130 -9.58 5.00 11.76
N GLY A 131 -8.99 5.35 12.87
CA GLY A 131 -7.56 5.27 13.22
C GLY A 131 -6.58 5.45 12.07
N ASN A 132 -5.74 4.45 11.93
CA ASN A 132 -4.65 4.44 10.96
C ASN A 132 -5.12 4.45 9.49
N VAL A 133 -6.29 3.90 9.19
CA VAL A 133 -6.81 3.82 7.81
C VAL A 133 -7.10 5.23 7.28
N GLN A 134 -7.82 6.06 8.04
CA GLN A 134 -8.10 7.45 7.67
C GLN A 134 -6.80 8.25 7.45
N LYS A 135 -5.83 8.10 8.36
CA LYS A 135 -4.51 8.74 8.22
C LYS A 135 -3.83 8.33 6.91
N ASN A 136 -3.89 7.05 6.54
CA ASN A 136 -3.30 6.57 5.29
C ASN A 136 -4.00 7.20 4.08
N PHE A 137 -5.32 7.29 4.09
CA PHE A 137 -6.06 7.96 3.02
C PHE A 137 -5.66 9.43 2.87
N PHE A 138 -5.54 10.18 3.96
CA PHE A 138 -5.06 11.57 3.89
C PHE A 138 -3.60 11.71 3.43
N CYS A 139 -2.79 10.67 3.60
CA CYS A 139 -1.42 10.65 3.10
C CYS A 139 -1.33 10.25 1.62
N ALA A 140 -2.33 9.56 1.06
CA ALA A 140 -2.32 9.10 -0.31
C ALA A 140 -2.46 10.28 -1.28
N ASP A 141 -1.66 10.28 -2.34
CA ASP A 141 -1.81 11.22 -3.46
C ASP A 141 -2.93 10.75 -4.39
N TYR A 142 -3.13 9.42 -4.46
CA TYR A 142 -4.15 8.80 -5.30
C TYR A 142 -4.90 7.72 -4.52
N LEU A 143 -6.25 7.78 -4.57
CA LEU A 143 -7.15 6.75 -4.07
C LEU A 143 -7.92 6.17 -5.27
N LEU A 144 -7.82 4.85 -5.48
CA LEU A 144 -8.60 4.18 -6.51
C LEU A 144 -9.85 3.56 -5.92
N TYR A 145 -10.95 3.76 -6.58
CA TYR A 145 -12.24 3.12 -6.30
C TYR A 145 -12.94 2.76 -7.62
N PRO A 146 -13.67 1.63 -7.67
CA PRO A 146 -14.21 1.12 -8.92
C PRO A 146 -15.43 1.89 -9.45
N ASN A 147 -16.12 2.63 -8.58
CA ASN A 147 -17.34 3.37 -8.91
C ASN A 147 -17.70 4.42 -7.86
N GLU A 148 -18.64 5.31 -8.17
CA GLU A 148 -19.09 6.39 -7.28
C GLU A 148 -19.72 5.88 -5.98
N TYR A 149 -20.45 4.77 -6.00
CA TYR A 149 -21.00 4.16 -4.78
C TYR A 149 -19.88 3.84 -3.78
N MET A 150 -18.79 3.23 -4.25
CA MET A 150 -17.64 2.92 -3.41
C MET A 150 -16.98 4.19 -2.87
N LYS A 151 -16.82 5.21 -3.70
CA LYS A 151 -16.29 6.51 -3.30
C LYS A 151 -17.14 7.11 -2.18
N GLU A 152 -18.45 7.25 -2.39
CA GLU A 152 -19.37 7.82 -1.40
C GLU A 152 -19.27 7.09 -0.05
N LYS A 153 -19.29 5.74 -0.07
CA LYS A 153 -19.21 4.93 1.15
C LYS A 153 -17.89 5.11 1.87
N MET A 154 -16.77 5.07 1.13
CA MET A 154 -15.43 5.23 1.71
C MET A 154 -15.21 6.65 2.26
N PHE A 155 -15.62 7.66 1.50
CA PHE A 155 -15.47 9.06 1.90
C PHE A 155 -16.31 9.36 3.14
N SER A 156 -17.55 8.90 3.19
CA SER A 156 -18.40 9.04 4.38
C SER A 156 -17.86 8.28 5.58
N ALA A 157 -17.55 6.98 5.41
CA ALA A 157 -17.11 6.11 6.50
C ALA A 157 -15.80 6.56 7.16
N TYR A 158 -14.89 7.14 6.39
CA TYR A 158 -13.59 7.63 6.87
C TYR A 158 -13.51 9.15 6.98
N MET A 159 -14.64 9.86 6.84
CA MET A 159 -14.72 11.32 6.94
C MET A 159 -13.69 12.04 6.05
N LEU A 160 -13.63 11.65 4.77
CA LEU A 160 -12.71 12.23 3.80
C LEU A 160 -13.32 13.43 3.07
N ASP A 161 -14.64 13.58 3.12
CA ASP A 161 -15.35 14.66 2.47
C ASP A 161 -14.76 16.03 2.85
N GLU A 162 -14.54 16.88 1.85
CA GLU A 162 -13.98 18.22 1.99
C GLU A 162 -12.52 18.29 2.49
N LEU A 163 -11.95 17.21 3.00
CA LEU A 163 -10.61 17.18 3.59
C LEU A 163 -9.56 16.53 2.69
N TYR A 164 -9.94 15.51 1.92
CA TYR A 164 -9.04 14.85 0.99
C TYR A 164 -8.83 15.71 -0.27
N LYS A 165 -7.56 15.95 -0.63
CA LYS A 165 -7.16 16.84 -1.73
C LYS A 165 -6.33 16.15 -2.81
N GLY A 166 -6.22 14.82 -2.76
CA GLY A 166 -5.52 14.02 -3.75
C GLY A 166 -6.27 13.83 -5.06
#